data_94d0fdb09bf088f6c24052385817abcc
#
_entry.id   94d0fdb09bf088f6c24052385817abcc
#
_cell.length_a   1.000
_cell.length_b   1.000
_cell.length_c   1.000
_cell.angle_alpha   90.00
_cell.angle_beta   90.00
_cell.angle_gamma   90.00
#
_symmetry.space_group_name_H-M   'P 1'
#
loop_
_entity.id
_entity.type
_entity.pdbx_description
1 polymer ?
#
loop_
_entity_poly.entity_id
_entity_poly.type
_entity_poly.pdbx_seq_one_letter_code
_entity_poly.pdbx_strand_id
1 'polypeptide(L)'
;MNKFDAKSKMKKYLKSHFIKFHEDVYDGTDRFIVLYKGYEKSPDKVIESCIYFYEDGMECRVYYTATGAKWCENSKYISEFMRLLNYINARVWPCGSDGMGGALYTASYLYAPRLYMTEDGCYDITMTTIIPYDFYEIAPLETEDFITACCPELMDALSPTIFMLLLGTLSLEDAIQAIKRDIL
;
A
#
# COMPACT_ATOMS: atom_id res chain seq x y z
N MET A 1 23.98 0.70 2.34
CA MET A 1 23.45 0.52 3.73
C MET A 1 23.18 -0.97 3.97
N ASN A 2 23.35 -1.47 5.18
CA ASN A 2 23.01 -2.87 5.51
C ASN A 2 21.60 -2.97 6.17
N LYS A 3 21.11 -4.21 6.36
CA LYS A 3 19.82 -4.53 6.98
C LYS A 3 19.62 -3.86 8.35
N PHE A 4 20.62 -3.92 9.22
CA PHE A 4 20.52 -3.39 10.59
C PHE A 4 20.44 -1.86 10.61
N ASP A 5 21.21 -1.20 9.74
CA ASP A 5 21.19 0.24 9.59
C ASP A 5 19.83 0.71 9.03
N ALA A 6 19.32 0.02 8.01
CA ALA A 6 18.02 0.30 7.41
C ALA A 6 16.88 0.14 8.44
N LYS A 7 16.85 -0.97 9.19
CA LYS A 7 15.88 -1.22 10.26
C LYS A 7 15.95 -0.14 11.34
N SER A 8 17.17 0.22 11.77
CA SER A 8 17.39 1.24 12.79
C SER A 8 16.92 2.62 12.32
N LYS A 9 17.21 2.98 11.07
CA LYS A 9 16.80 4.25 10.45
C LYS A 9 15.29 4.34 10.34
N MET A 10 14.63 3.32 9.80
CA MET A 10 13.16 3.25 9.71
C MET A 10 12.51 3.33 11.09
N LYS A 11 13.06 2.63 12.08
CA LYS A 11 12.57 2.70 13.47
C LYS A 11 12.65 4.11 14.05
N LYS A 12 13.74 4.83 13.76
CA LYS A 12 13.92 6.22 14.18
C LYS A 12 12.90 7.14 13.51
N TYR A 13 12.68 6.96 12.19
CA TYR A 13 11.69 7.73 11.44
C TYR A 13 10.28 7.52 12.01
N LEU A 14 9.82 6.27 12.15
CA LEU A 14 8.49 5.96 12.69
C LEU A 14 8.27 6.60 14.07
N LYS A 15 9.28 6.54 14.95
CA LYS A 15 9.22 7.17 16.28
C LYS A 15 9.15 8.69 16.21
N SER A 16 9.96 9.33 15.35
CA SER A 16 10.01 10.80 15.23
C SER A 16 8.72 11.38 14.65
N HIS A 17 7.98 10.59 13.85
CA HIS A 17 6.68 10.95 13.27
C HIS A 17 5.49 10.43 14.09
N PHE A 18 5.72 9.91 15.30
CA PHE A 18 4.68 9.38 16.19
C PHE A 18 3.85 8.26 15.59
N ILE A 19 4.39 7.54 14.59
CA ILE A 19 3.75 6.38 13.97
C ILE A 19 3.94 5.19 14.90
N LYS A 20 2.83 4.64 15.38
CA LYS A 20 2.86 3.45 16.26
C LYS A 20 3.10 2.21 15.42
N PHE A 21 4.03 1.37 15.85
CA PHE A 21 4.35 0.11 15.19
C PHE A 21 4.63 -0.99 16.22
N HIS A 22 4.43 -2.22 15.78
CA HIS A 22 4.86 -3.42 16.47
C HIS A 22 6.05 -4.04 15.74
N GLU A 23 7.00 -4.57 16.48
CA GLU A 23 8.21 -5.21 15.95
C GLU A 23 8.14 -6.70 16.27
N ASP A 24 8.23 -7.54 15.26
CA ASP A 24 8.31 -8.99 15.40
C ASP A 24 9.21 -9.64 14.35
N VAL A 25 9.26 -10.97 14.37
CA VAL A 25 9.94 -11.80 13.38
C VAL A 25 8.92 -12.76 12.78
N TYR A 26 8.78 -12.74 11.47
CA TYR A 26 7.91 -13.63 10.73
C TYR A 26 8.73 -14.47 9.75
N ASP A 27 8.65 -15.77 9.88
CA ASP A 27 9.41 -16.74 9.05
C ASP A 27 10.92 -16.39 8.96
N GLY A 28 11.52 -16.08 10.11
CA GLY A 28 12.93 -15.70 10.22
C GLY A 28 13.28 -14.30 9.72
N THR A 29 12.30 -13.53 9.25
CA THR A 29 12.50 -12.17 8.74
C THR A 29 11.99 -11.13 9.73
N ASP A 30 12.83 -10.16 10.06
CA ASP A 30 12.44 -9.00 10.88
C ASP A 30 11.39 -8.18 10.14
N ARG A 31 10.35 -7.72 10.85
CA ARG A 31 9.37 -6.79 10.28
C ARG A 31 8.85 -5.78 11.29
N PHE A 32 8.34 -4.68 10.78
CA PHE A 32 7.48 -3.74 11.50
C PHE A 32 6.05 -3.86 10.98
N ILE A 33 5.09 -3.91 11.90
CA ILE A 33 3.66 -3.88 11.60
C ILE A 33 3.12 -2.53 12.01
N VAL A 34 2.45 -1.84 11.10
CA VAL A 34 1.85 -0.53 11.31
C VAL A 34 0.35 -0.60 11.01
N LEU A 35 -0.47 -0.02 11.89
CA LEU A 35 -1.91 0.14 11.69
C LEU A 35 -2.21 1.63 11.56
N TYR A 36 -2.50 2.07 10.34
CA TYR A 36 -2.89 3.43 10.04
C TYR A 36 -4.39 3.59 10.23
N LYS A 37 -4.80 4.43 11.19
CA LYS A 37 -6.21 4.70 11.52
C LYS A 37 -6.67 6.01 10.92
N GLY A 38 -7.98 6.12 10.65
CA GLY A 38 -8.58 7.33 10.12
C GLY A 38 -8.63 7.38 8.59
N TYR A 39 -8.37 6.28 7.93
CA TYR A 39 -8.53 6.11 6.48
C TYR A 39 -10.01 5.84 6.16
N GLU A 40 -10.79 6.90 6.09
CA GLU A 40 -12.26 6.90 6.12
C GLU A 40 -12.94 6.12 4.98
N LYS A 41 -12.22 5.91 3.87
CA LYS A 41 -12.74 5.21 2.69
C LYS A 41 -12.44 3.70 2.72
N SER A 42 -11.53 3.28 3.59
CA SER A 42 -11.09 1.90 3.69
C SER A 42 -11.95 1.07 4.65
N PRO A 43 -12.01 -0.27 4.48
CA PRO A 43 -12.67 -1.14 5.44
C PRO A 43 -12.16 -0.89 6.86
N ASP A 44 -13.07 -0.88 7.82
CA ASP A 44 -12.80 -0.61 9.25
C ASP A 44 -12.09 0.74 9.51
N LYS A 45 -11.97 1.61 8.50
CA LYS A 45 -11.22 2.88 8.53
C LYS A 45 -9.74 2.69 8.91
N VAL A 46 -9.17 1.56 8.49
CA VAL A 46 -7.81 1.14 8.79
C VAL A 46 -7.13 0.63 7.53
N ILE A 47 -5.88 1.02 7.37
CA ILE A 47 -4.93 0.41 6.43
C ILE A 47 -3.84 -0.26 7.27
N GLU A 48 -3.49 -1.50 6.91
CA GLU A 48 -2.42 -2.24 7.54
C GLU A 48 -1.16 -2.21 6.67
N SER A 49 0.01 -2.19 7.31
CA SER A 49 1.28 -2.27 6.60
C SER A 49 2.26 -3.17 7.34
N CYS A 50 3.01 -3.97 6.58
CA CYS A 50 4.15 -4.72 7.05
C CYS A 50 5.41 -4.30 6.29
N ILE A 51 6.45 -3.90 7.01
CA ILE A 51 7.76 -3.55 6.45
C ILE A 51 8.73 -4.66 6.83
N TYR A 52 9.10 -5.48 5.86
CA TYR A 52 10.04 -6.60 6.03
C TYR A 52 11.46 -6.17 5.69
N PHE A 53 12.43 -6.65 6.46
CA PHE A 53 13.85 -6.35 6.26
C PHE A 53 14.58 -7.63 5.84
N TYR A 54 14.87 -7.76 4.55
CA TYR A 54 15.66 -8.85 3.96
C TYR A 54 17.15 -8.50 3.93
N GLU A 55 17.98 -9.37 3.38
CA GLU A 55 19.43 -9.12 3.35
C GLU A 55 19.82 -7.94 2.43
N ASP A 56 19.16 -7.82 1.27
CA ASP A 56 19.55 -6.85 0.22
C ASP A 56 18.58 -5.66 0.09
N GLY A 57 17.48 -5.65 0.84
CA GLY A 57 16.46 -4.62 0.73
C GLY A 57 15.32 -4.81 1.72
N MET A 58 14.38 -3.88 1.69
CA MET A 58 13.13 -3.99 2.43
C MET A 58 11.96 -4.14 1.47
N GLU A 59 10.93 -4.85 1.93
CA GLU A 59 9.64 -4.94 1.25
C GLU A 59 8.58 -4.28 2.13
N CYS A 60 7.84 -3.35 1.55
CA CYS A 60 6.66 -2.79 2.19
C CYS A 60 5.42 -3.41 1.55
N ARG A 61 4.56 -4.00 2.36
CA ARG A 61 3.24 -4.49 1.99
C ARG A 61 2.20 -3.65 2.70
N VAL A 62 1.27 -3.10 1.94
CA VAL A 62 0.14 -2.31 2.44
C VAL A 62 -1.13 -3.00 2.00
N TYR A 63 -2.07 -3.27 2.91
CA TYR A 63 -3.26 -4.06 2.62
C TYR A 63 -4.46 -3.63 3.46
N TYR A 64 -5.65 -4.02 2.99
CA TYR A 64 -6.88 -3.81 3.73
C TYR A 64 -7.02 -4.84 4.86
N THR A 65 -7.85 -4.52 5.83
CA THR A 65 -8.16 -5.42 6.95
C THR A 65 -8.86 -6.71 6.50
N ALA A 66 -9.01 -7.65 7.42
CA ALA A 66 -9.76 -8.89 7.19
C ALA A 66 -11.19 -8.68 6.67
N THR A 67 -11.80 -7.52 6.91
CA THR A 67 -13.11 -7.16 6.34
C THR A 67 -13.03 -7.04 4.82
N GLY A 68 -11.98 -6.41 4.30
CA GLY A 68 -11.73 -6.31 2.85
C GLY A 68 -11.52 -7.69 2.22
N ALA A 69 -10.72 -8.54 2.86
CA ALA A 69 -10.50 -9.92 2.41
C ALA A 69 -11.80 -10.74 2.32
N LYS A 70 -12.69 -10.63 3.31
CA LYS A 70 -14.01 -11.29 3.29
C LYS A 70 -14.90 -10.82 2.15
N TRP A 71 -14.89 -9.54 1.82
CA TRP A 71 -15.65 -9.03 0.66
C TRP A 71 -15.08 -9.56 -0.65
N CYS A 72 -13.77 -9.73 -0.74
CA CYS A 72 -13.10 -10.33 -1.87
C CYS A 72 -13.47 -11.82 -2.03
N GLU A 73 -13.31 -12.61 -0.97
CA GLU A 73 -13.63 -14.05 -0.92
C GLU A 73 -15.05 -14.36 -1.43
N ASN A 74 -16.03 -13.55 -1.04
CA ASN A 74 -17.44 -13.77 -1.38
C ASN A 74 -17.89 -13.12 -2.70
N SER A 75 -16.98 -12.48 -3.43
CA SER A 75 -17.32 -11.73 -4.65
C SER A 75 -17.51 -12.64 -5.85
N LYS A 76 -18.52 -12.33 -6.68
CA LYS A 76 -18.75 -12.92 -8.01
C LYS A 76 -17.93 -12.20 -9.10
N TYR A 77 -17.31 -11.07 -8.77
CA TYR A 77 -16.68 -10.12 -9.70
C TYR A 77 -15.15 -10.16 -9.63
N ILE A 78 -14.60 -11.28 -9.18
CA ILE A 78 -13.12 -11.46 -9.08
C ILE A 78 -12.46 -11.29 -10.45
N SER A 79 -13.05 -11.79 -11.51
CA SER A 79 -12.51 -11.64 -12.87
C SER A 79 -12.41 -10.18 -13.31
N GLU A 80 -13.46 -9.42 -13.08
CA GLU A 80 -13.51 -7.97 -13.34
C GLU A 80 -12.53 -7.21 -12.46
N PHE A 81 -12.41 -7.61 -11.20
CA PHE A 81 -11.47 -7.03 -10.25
C PHE A 81 -10.02 -7.27 -10.70
N MET A 82 -9.66 -8.46 -11.16
CA MET A 82 -8.31 -8.73 -11.70
C MET A 82 -8.00 -7.84 -12.91
N ARG A 83 -8.99 -7.56 -13.76
CA ARG A 83 -8.84 -6.59 -14.87
C ARG A 83 -8.67 -5.16 -14.39
N LEU A 84 -9.38 -4.78 -13.32
CA LEU A 84 -9.19 -3.47 -12.68
C LEU A 84 -7.80 -3.34 -12.07
N LEU A 85 -7.28 -4.38 -11.40
CA LEU A 85 -5.90 -4.39 -10.88
C LEU A 85 -4.86 -4.17 -11.99
N ASN A 86 -5.03 -4.83 -13.13
CA ASN A 86 -4.15 -4.62 -14.29
C ASN A 86 -4.20 -3.16 -14.77
N TYR A 87 -5.40 -2.57 -14.81
CA TYR A 87 -5.54 -1.16 -15.19
C TYR A 87 -4.83 -0.23 -14.19
N ILE A 88 -5.04 -0.45 -12.88
CA ILE A 88 -4.40 0.32 -11.81
C ILE A 88 -2.88 0.21 -11.93
N ASN A 89 -2.34 -1.00 -12.00
CA ASN A 89 -0.89 -1.22 -12.11
C ASN A 89 -0.26 -0.57 -13.35
N ALA A 90 -1.01 -0.39 -14.42
CA ALA A 90 -0.53 0.22 -15.66
C ALA A 90 -0.61 1.75 -15.68
N ARG A 91 -1.45 2.37 -14.83
CA ARG A 91 -1.83 3.77 -14.98
C ARG A 91 -1.72 4.61 -13.72
N VAL A 92 -1.80 3.99 -12.54
CA VAL A 92 -1.87 4.71 -11.27
C VAL A 92 -0.51 4.66 -10.57
N TRP A 93 -0.05 5.83 -10.12
CA TRP A 93 1.19 5.97 -9.36
C TRP A 93 0.88 6.61 -8.01
N PRO A 94 1.41 6.06 -6.91
CA PRO A 94 1.24 6.68 -5.61
C PRO A 94 1.86 8.08 -5.58
N CYS A 95 1.12 9.02 -5.07
CA CYS A 95 1.63 10.35 -4.71
C CYS A 95 1.00 10.75 -3.37
N GLY A 96 1.75 11.43 -2.53
CA GLY A 96 1.24 12.00 -1.29
C GLY A 96 0.73 13.42 -1.51
N SER A 97 -0.03 13.93 -0.56
CA SER A 97 -0.42 15.34 -0.49
C SER A 97 0.58 16.13 0.36
N ASP A 98 0.94 17.33 -0.06
CA ASP A 98 1.72 18.27 0.74
C ASP A 98 0.91 18.95 1.87
N GLY A 99 -0.35 18.55 2.04
CA GLY A 99 -1.29 19.15 2.99
C GLY A 99 -1.79 20.55 2.60
N MET A 100 -1.30 21.10 1.49
CA MET A 100 -1.67 22.41 0.94
C MET A 100 -2.41 22.31 -0.40
N GLY A 101 -2.79 21.08 -0.79
CA GLY A 101 -3.47 20.79 -2.05
C GLY A 101 -2.52 20.57 -3.24
N GLY A 102 -1.22 20.53 -3.01
CA GLY A 102 -0.22 20.09 -3.97
C GLY A 102 0.06 18.60 -3.87
N ALA A 103 0.39 17.96 -4.98
CA ALA A 103 0.88 16.59 -4.97
C ALA A 103 2.36 16.57 -4.56
N LEU A 104 2.69 15.83 -3.51
CA LEU A 104 4.07 15.43 -3.27
C LEU A 104 4.44 14.41 -4.34
N TYR A 105 5.10 14.86 -5.38
CA TYR A 105 5.78 13.96 -6.31
C TYR A 105 7.02 13.41 -5.61
N THR A 106 6.81 12.43 -4.75
CA THR A 106 7.90 11.53 -4.44
C THR A 106 8.31 10.86 -5.74
N ALA A 107 9.53 10.42 -5.83
CA ALA A 107 10.03 9.69 -6.99
C ALA A 107 9.31 8.34 -7.19
N SER A 108 7.98 8.38 -7.19
CA SER A 108 7.07 7.22 -7.23
C SER A 108 7.32 6.34 -8.45
N TYR A 109 7.79 6.90 -9.56
CA TYR A 109 8.24 6.15 -10.73
C TYR A 109 9.45 5.24 -10.45
N LEU A 110 10.19 5.48 -9.37
CA LEU A 110 11.32 4.63 -8.95
C LEU A 110 10.88 3.44 -8.09
N TYR A 111 9.73 3.53 -7.42
CA TYR A 111 9.29 2.49 -6.49
C TYR A 111 8.34 1.46 -7.11
N ALA A 112 7.74 1.74 -8.24
CA ALA A 112 6.88 0.87 -9.03
C ALA A 112 6.06 -0.14 -8.18
N PRO A 113 5.18 0.33 -7.28
CA PRO A 113 4.39 -0.56 -6.44
C PRO A 113 3.45 -1.40 -7.29
N ARG A 114 3.18 -2.62 -6.82
CA ARG A 114 2.27 -3.55 -7.48
C ARG A 114 1.08 -3.84 -6.57
N LEU A 115 -0.10 -3.74 -7.13
CA LEU A 115 -1.34 -4.12 -6.45
C LEU A 115 -1.75 -5.52 -6.92
N TYR A 116 -1.99 -6.43 -5.99
CA TYR A 116 -2.42 -7.81 -6.29
C TYR A 116 -3.37 -8.33 -5.21
N MET A 117 -4.01 -9.44 -5.50
CA MET A 117 -4.77 -10.23 -4.54
C MET A 117 -4.02 -11.53 -4.27
N THR A 118 -3.91 -11.92 -3.00
CA THR A 118 -3.28 -13.19 -2.64
C THR A 118 -4.14 -14.38 -3.07
N GLU A 119 -3.49 -15.46 -3.53
CA GLU A 119 -4.14 -16.70 -4.01
C GLU A 119 -4.03 -17.85 -3.01
N ASP A 120 -3.56 -17.57 -1.79
CA ASP A 120 -3.34 -18.53 -0.71
C ASP A 120 -4.61 -18.85 0.11
N GLY A 121 -5.75 -18.36 -0.33
CA GLY A 121 -7.04 -18.47 0.39
C GLY A 121 -7.28 -17.34 1.40
N CYS A 122 -6.36 -16.41 1.55
CA CYS A 122 -6.55 -15.23 2.41
C CYS A 122 -7.31 -14.10 1.71
N TYR A 123 -7.22 -14.03 0.38
CA TYR A 123 -7.89 -12.99 -0.44
C TYR A 123 -7.49 -11.56 -0.10
N ASP A 124 -6.27 -11.36 0.41
CA ASP A 124 -5.79 -10.04 0.75
C ASP A 124 -5.48 -9.20 -0.50
N ILE A 125 -6.06 -8.01 -0.57
CA ILE A 125 -5.70 -7.03 -1.58
C ILE A 125 -4.52 -6.25 -1.05
N THR A 126 -3.36 -6.45 -1.67
CA THR A 126 -2.07 -5.98 -1.19
C THR A 126 -1.38 -5.11 -2.23
N MET A 127 -0.88 -3.97 -1.80
CA MET A 127 0.10 -3.17 -2.53
C MET A 127 1.49 -3.47 -1.99
N THR A 128 2.41 -3.90 -2.84
CA THR A 128 3.79 -4.21 -2.44
C THR A 128 4.80 -3.37 -3.21
N THR A 129 5.87 -2.98 -2.54
CA THR A 129 7.06 -2.41 -3.16
C THR A 129 8.32 -2.96 -2.51
N ILE A 130 9.36 -3.20 -3.32
CA ILE A 130 10.66 -3.66 -2.86
C ILE A 130 11.66 -2.53 -3.08
N ILE A 131 12.39 -2.17 -2.05
CA ILE A 131 13.32 -1.05 -2.03
C ILE A 131 14.71 -1.56 -1.65
N PRO A 132 15.68 -1.54 -2.59
CA PRO A 132 17.07 -1.86 -2.27
C PRO A 132 17.64 -0.90 -1.22
N TYR A 133 18.51 -1.39 -0.34
CA TYR A 133 19.09 -0.55 0.70
C TYR A 133 19.96 0.58 0.16
N ASP A 134 20.62 0.39 -0.97
CA ASP A 134 21.40 1.45 -1.61
C ASP A 134 20.49 2.61 -2.06
N PHE A 135 19.29 2.28 -2.52
CA PHE A 135 18.31 3.30 -2.87
C PHE A 135 17.77 4.03 -1.63
N TYR A 136 17.47 3.28 -0.57
CA TYR A 136 17.04 3.87 0.71
C TYR A 136 18.13 4.77 1.33
N GLU A 137 19.40 4.45 1.11
CA GLU A 137 20.53 5.29 1.56
C GLU A 137 20.59 6.63 0.84
N ILE A 138 20.33 6.64 -0.46
CA ILE A 138 20.36 7.84 -1.31
C ILE A 138 19.15 8.75 -1.06
N ALA A 139 17.95 8.19 -0.92
CA ALA A 139 16.69 8.92 -0.81
C ALA A 139 15.87 8.46 0.42
N PRO A 140 16.37 8.71 1.64
CA PRO A 140 15.74 8.16 2.85
C PRO A 140 14.36 8.75 3.14
N LEU A 141 14.21 10.06 3.11
CA LEU A 141 12.93 10.71 3.42
C LEU A 141 11.87 10.37 2.38
N GLU A 142 12.23 10.41 1.10
CA GLU A 142 11.35 10.04 -0.01
C GLU A 142 10.87 8.58 0.12
N THR A 143 11.76 7.69 0.55
CA THR A 143 11.41 6.28 0.79
C THR A 143 10.47 6.14 1.98
N GLU A 144 10.79 6.78 3.09
CA GLU A 144 10.02 6.74 4.32
C GLU A 144 8.61 7.31 4.10
N ASP A 145 8.49 8.48 3.48
CA ASP A 145 7.22 9.12 3.14
C ASP A 145 6.42 8.28 2.13
N PHE A 146 7.09 7.71 1.14
CA PHE A 146 6.43 6.86 0.14
C PHE A 146 5.73 5.66 0.77
N ILE A 147 6.40 4.92 1.66
CA ILE A 147 5.83 3.71 2.26
C ILE A 147 4.88 3.99 3.43
N THR A 148 5.02 5.14 4.11
CA THR A 148 4.20 5.44 5.31
C THR A 148 3.05 6.40 5.05
N ALA A 149 3.07 7.14 3.95
CA ALA A 149 2.02 8.08 3.55
C ALA A 149 1.47 7.75 2.16
N CYS A 150 2.30 7.82 1.10
CA CYS A 150 1.79 7.70 -0.28
C CYS A 150 1.09 6.37 -0.56
N CYS A 151 1.65 5.24 -0.13
CA CYS A 151 1.02 3.94 -0.36
C CYS A 151 -0.28 3.76 0.43
N PRO A 152 -0.36 4.04 1.75
CA PRO A 152 -1.61 3.99 2.48
C PRO A 152 -2.68 4.95 1.93
N GLU A 153 -2.33 6.18 1.57
CA GLU A 153 -3.25 7.16 0.98
C GLU A 153 -3.82 6.69 -0.35
N LEU A 154 -2.99 6.11 -1.22
CA LEU A 154 -3.47 5.54 -2.47
C LEU A 154 -4.40 4.36 -2.23
N MET A 155 -4.09 3.47 -1.30
CA MET A 155 -4.97 2.35 -0.94
C MET A 155 -6.34 2.88 -0.46
N ASP A 156 -6.37 3.89 0.39
CA ASP A 156 -7.62 4.51 0.84
C ASP A 156 -8.39 5.14 -0.33
N ALA A 157 -7.72 5.86 -1.22
CA ALA A 157 -8.34 6.48 -2.38
C ALA A 157 -8.94 5.45 -3.36
N LEU A 158 -8.28 4.32 -3.56
CA LEU A 158 -8.74 3.22 -4.42
C LEU A 158 -9.88 2.40 -3.79
N SER A 159 -9.97 2.38 -2.47
CA SER A 159 -10.87 1.53 -1.70
C SER A 159 -12.34 1.56 -2.17
N PRO A 160 -13.00 2.73 -2.32
CA PRO A 160 -14.40 2.77 -2.74
C PRO A 160 -14.61 2.09 -4.09
N THR A 161 -13.76 2.40 -5.06
CA THR A 161 -13.89 1.85 -6.41
C THR A 161 -13.68 0.33 -6.43
N ILE A 162 -12.68 -0.16 -5.72
CA ILE A 162 -12.39 -1.59 -5.60
C ILE A 162 -13.56 -2.33 -4.97
N PHE A 163 -14.03 -1.88 -3.81
CA PHE A 163 -15.08 -2.61 -3.09
C PHE A 163 -16.47 -2.45 -3.70
N MET A 164 -16.79 -1.33 -4.32
CA MET A 164 -18.03 -1.19 -5.09
C MET A 164 -18.08 -2.12 -6.31
N LEU A 165 -16.95 -2.37 -6.98
CA LEU A 165 -16.85 -3.37 -8.03
C LEU A 165 -17.00 -4.78 -7.45
N LEU A 166 -16.28 -5.13 -6.40
CA LEU A 166 -16.35 -6.45 -5.75
C LEU A 166 -17.75 -6.78 -5.21
N LEU A 167 -18.49 -5.78 -4.77
CA LEU A 167 -19.89 -5.91 -4.31
C LEU A 167 -20.91 -5.85 -5.46
N GLY A 168 -20.47 -5.61 -6.70
CA GLY A 168 -21.33 -5.55 -7.88
C GLY A 168 -22.19 -4.29 -8.01
N THR A 169 -21.83 -3.22 -7.31
CA THR A 169 -22.50 -1.92 -7.41
C THR A 169 -21.90 -1.03 -8.49
N LEU A 170 -20.70 -1.33 -8.96
CA LEU A 170 -20.08 -0.72 -10.15
C LEU A 170 -19.76 -1.79 -11.18
N SER A 171 -19.94 -1.45 -12.47
CA SER A 171 -19.34 -2.21 -13.55
C SER A 171 -17.83 -1.96 -13.62
N LEU A 172 -17.07 -2.83 -14.31
CA LEU A 172 -15.64 -2.60 -14.56
C LEU A 172 -15.40 -1.29 -15.32
N GLU A 173 -16.26 -0.96 -16.26
CA GLU A 173 -16.13 0.27 -17.05
C GLU A 173 -16.33 1.52 -16.19
N ASP A 174 -17.36 1.52 -15.35
CA ASP A 174 -17.60 2.61 -14.40
C ASP A 174 -16.47 2.73 -13.37
N ALA A 175 -15.93 1.62 -12.88
CA ALA A 175 -14.79 1.60 -11.98
C ALA A 175 -13.55 2.23 -12.63
N ILE A 176 -13.24 1.91 -13.88
CA ILE A 176 -12.15 2.53 -14.64
C ILE A 176 -12.39 4.04 -14.82
N GLN A 177 -13.62 4.48 -15.11
CA GLN A 177 -13.93 5.90 -15.23
C GLN A 177 -13.82 6.62 -13.88
N ALA A 178 -14.23 5.98 -12.78
CA ALA A 178 -14.04 6.53 -11.43
C ALA A 178 -12.55 6.76 -11.12
N ILE A 179 -11.68 5.79 -11.41
CA ILE A 179 -10.23 5.95 -11.23
C ILE A 179 -9.67 7.11 -12.08
N LYS A 180 -10.10 7.23 -13.34
CA LYS A 180 -9.66 8.34 -14.20
C LYS A 180 -10.07 9.70 -13.68
N ARG A 181 -11.23 9.80 -13.08
CA ARG A 181 -11.76 11.07 -12.58
C ARG A 181 -11.17 11.46 -11.23
N ASP A 182 -11.01 10.49 -10.33
CA ASP A 182 -10.78 10.74 -8.91
C ASP A 182 -9.31 10.53 -8.48
N ILE A 183 -8.50 9.89 -9.34
CA ILE A 183 -7.12 9.48 -9.00
C ILE A 183 -6.09 9.92 -10.06
N LEU A 184 -6.43 9.93 -11.36
CA LEU A 184 -5.57 10.36 -12.46
C LEU A 184 -5.84 11.81 -12.87
#